data_46b4a77d0e14667c62af7391af12aaf9
#
_entry.id   46b4a77d0e14667c62af7391af12aaf9
#
_cell.length_a   1.000
_cell.length_b   1.000
_cell.length_c   1.000
_cell.angle_alpha   90.00
_cell.angle_beta   90.00
_cell.angle_gamma   90.00
#
_symmetry.space_group_name_H-M   'P 1'
#
loop_
_entity.id
_entity.type
_entity.pdbx_description
1 polymer ?
#
loop_
_entity_poly.entity_id
_entity_poly.type
_entity_poly.pdbx_seq_one_letter_code
_entity_poly.pdbx_strand_id
1 'polypeptide(L)'
;MRYTDGGRTVEYERLGSGGDAVLILHGWGCSGAVFRRTAAELAQKYTVLLPDLCGFGESPEPPAPMSPGDYADLFAGLLASLGVTHVSLIGHSYGGRVILKLFEKQRAQPLPFAIDRVMLVDAAGLKPKKSLGARLSLAAYKAGRRVLSTAPMQKLFPGAIDAWRKKRGSADYNSASEIMKKTLILAVNEDLAHCLPLVTAPTLLFWGERDDATPLADAKRMEREIPDAGLVVVPGGSHFSFADDPALFSRVLGAFFEL
;
A
#
# COMPACT_ATOMS: atom_id res chain seq x y z
N MET A 1 -10.82 -17.61 -2.53
CA MET A 1 -10.29 -18.43 -1.40
C MET A 1 -10.20 -17.55 -0.17
N ARG A 2 -10.11 -18.16 1.02
CA ARG A 2 -10.15 -17.39 2.29
C ARG A 2 -9.00 -17.79 3.21
N TYR A 3 -8.38 -16.80 3.84
CA TYR A 3 -7.43 -16.99 4.95
C TYR A 3 -7.84 -16.12 6.14
N THR A 4 -7.77 -16.68 7.35
CA THR A 4 -8.13 -15.98 8.59
C THR A 4 -7.05 -16.22 9.64
N ASP A 5 -6.60 -15.15 10.28
CA ASP A 5 -5.68 -15.16 11.41
C ASP A 5 -6.08 -14.09 12.43
N GLY A 6 -6.25 -14.46 13.70
CA GLY A 6 -6.63 -13.54 14.78
C GLY A 6 -7.90 -12.73 14.51
N GLY A 7 -8.88 -13.30 13.78
CA GLY A 7 -10.11 -12.62 13.37
C GLY A 7 -9.95 -11.67 12.17
N ARG A 8 -8.75 -11.52 11.63
CA ARG A 8 -8.47 -10.78 10.40
C ARG A 8 -8.64 -11.73 9.21
N THR A 9 -9.49 -11.40 8.27
CA THR A 9 -9.82 -12.27 7.14
C THR A 9 -9.52 -11.59 5.82
N VAL A 10 -8.86 -12.30 4.91
CA VAL A 10 -8.68 -11.90 3.52
C VAL A 10 -9.29 -12.93 2.59
N GLU A 11 -10.06 -12.45 1.62
CA GLU A 11 -10.42 -13.21 0.44
C GLU A 11 -9.31 -13.01 -0.61
N TYR A 12 -8.97 -14.07 -1.33
CA TYR A 12 -7.95 -13.99 -2.38
C TYR A 12 -8.25 -14.91 -3.54
N GLU A 13 -7.85 -14.48 -4.72
CA GLU A 13 -7.79 -15.33 -5.90
C GLU A 13 -6.42 -16.02 -5.97
N ARG A 14 -6.39 -17.27 -6.44
CA ARG A 14 -5.16 -17.99 -6.76
C ARG A 14 -5.21 -18.36 -8.23
N LEU A 15 -4.21 -17.91 -9.00
CA LEU A 15 -4.08 -18.17 -10.41
C LEU A 15 -2.76 -18.88 -10.70
N GLY A 16 -2.73 -19.70 -11.73
CA GLY A 16 -1.52 -20.45 -12.11
C GLY A 16 -1.19 -21.61 -11.17
N SER A 17 -0.13 -22.32 -11.50
CA SER A 17 0.35 -23.50 -10.77
C SER A 17 1.87 -23.63 -10.77
N GLY A 18 2.60 -22.52 -11.02
CA GLY A 18 4.07 -22.47 -10.93
C GLY A 18 4.56 -22.77 -9.53
N GLY A 19 5.85 -23.17 -9.39
CA GLY A 19 6.45 -23.49 -8.10
C GLY A 19 6.61 -22.27 -7.20
N ASP A 20 7.08 -21.15 -7.77
CA ASP A 20 7.30 -19.92 -7.01
C ASP A 20 6.02 -19.06 -6.99
N ALA A 21 5.84 -18.32 -5.90
CA ALA A 21 4.67 -17.48 -5.72
C ALA A 21 4.91 -16.02 -6.12
N VAL A 22 3.85 -15.33 -6.55
CA VAL A 22 3.80 -13.88 -6.64
C VAL A 22 2.61 -13.39 -5.82
N LEU A 23 2.87 -12.53 -4.84
CA LEU A 23 1.83 -11.87 -4.05
C LEU A 23 1.64 -10.44 -4.57
N ILE A 24 0.41 -10.09 -4.99
CA ILE A 24 0.08 -8.76 -5.50
C ILE A 24 -0.81 -8.04 -4.50
N LEU A 25 -0.34 -6.91 -3.97
CA LEU A 25 -1.04 -6.09 -2.98
C LEU A 25 -1.52 -4.78 -3.59
N HIS A 26 -2.83 -4.59 -3.61
CA HIS A 26 -3.47 -3.40 -4.17
C HIS A 26 -3.37 -2.16 -3.26
N GLY A 27 -3.74 -0.99 -3.78
CA GLY A 27 -3.79 0.27 -3.07
C GLY A 27 -5.05 0.46 -2.22
N TRP A 28 -5.05 1.47 -1.36
CA TRP A 28 -6.21 1.87 -0.56
C TRP A 28 -7.40 2.20 -1.46
N GLY A 29 -8.58 1.75 -1.07
CA GLY A 29 -9.82 1.99 -1.84
C GLY A 29 -9.98 1.12 -3.10
N CYS A 30 -9.00 0.25 -3.39
CA CYS A 30 -9.04 -0.70 -4.50
C CYS A 30 -9.38 -2.12 -4.01
N SER A 31 -9.29 -3.07 -4.92
CA SER A 31 -9.34 -4.51 -4.66
C SER A 31 -8.33 -5.23 -5.56
N GLY A 32 -8.11 -6.50 -5.37
CA GLY A 32 -7.25 -7.32 -6.24
C GLY A 32 -7.68 -7.26 -7.71
N ALA A 33 -8.96 -7.02 -7.98
CA ALA A 33 -9.51 -6.97 -9.34
C ALA A 33 -8.76 -6.02 -10.29
N VAL A 34 -8.15 -4.93 -9.79
CA VAL A 34 -7.39 -3.99 -10.62
C VAL A 34 -6.13 -4.62 -11.23
N PHE A 35 -5.65 -5.73 -10.65
CA PHE A 35 -4.47 -6.46 -11.11
C PHE A 35 -4.78 -7.81 -11.77
N ARG A 36 -6.06 -8.14 -12.06
CA ARG A 36 -6.40 -9.44 -12.68
C ARG A 36 -5.67 -9.69 -14.00
N ARG A 37 -5.50 -8.66 -14.84
CA ARG A 37 -4.73 -8.79 -16.08
C ARG A 37 -3.27 -9.14 -15.79
N THR A 38 -2.63 -8.40 -14.90
CA THR A 38 -1.26 -8.65 -14.44
C THR A 38 -1.11 -10.06 -13.85
N ALA A 39 -2.08 -10.46 -13.00
CA ALA A 39 -2.09 -11.78 -12.41
C ALA A 39 -2.22 -12.88 -13.47
N ALA A 40 -3.03 -12.70 -14.51
CA ALA A 40 -3.16 -13.64 -15.61
C ALA A 40 -1.88 -13.77 -16.46
N GLU A 41 -1.15 -12.67 -16.67
CA GLU A 41 0.15 -12.69 -17.35
C GLU A 41 1.19 -13.47 -16.53
N LEU A 42 1.30 -13.20 -15.22
CA LEU A 42 2.22 -13.90 -14.32
C LEU A 42 1.86 -15.37 -14.08
N ALA A 43 0.56 -15.71 -14.13
CA ALA A 43 0.07 -17.06 -13.89
C ALA A 43 0.53 -18.08 -14.96
N GLN A 44 1.11 -17.61 -16.07
CA GLN A 44 1.74 -18.48 -17.06
C GLN A 44 3.00 -19.17 -16.53
N LYS A 45 3.66 -18.59 -15.53
CA LYS A 45 4.91 -19.09 -14.94
C LYS A 45 4.84 -19.31 -13.43
N TYR A 46 4.06 -18.52 -12.73
CA TYR A 46 4.02 -18.45 -11.27
C TYR A 46 2.68 -18.91 -10.68
N THR A 47 2.68 -19.24 -9.40
CA THR A 47 1.46 -19.25 -8.59
C THR A 47 1.19 -17.82 -8.10
N VAL A 48 0.14 -17.18 -8.58
CA VAL A 48 -0.20 -15.79 -8.22
C VAL A 48 -1.26 -15.77 -7.15
N LEU A 49 -0.98 -15.03 -6.08
CA LEU A 49 -1.91 -14.75 -4.98
C LEU A 49 -2.37 -13.30 -5.10
N LEU A 50 -3.65 -13.10 -5.27
CA LEU A 50 -4.28 -11.80 -5.49
C LEU A 50 -5.34 -11.54 -4.40
N PRO A 51 -4.93 -11.13 -3.20
CA PRO A 51 -5.86 -10.85 -2.11
C PRO A 51 -6.54 -9.49 -2.25
N ASP A 52 -7.74 -9.42 -1.68
CA ASP A 52 -8.33 -8.17 -1.25
C ASP A 52 -7.86 -7.86 0.17
N LEU A 53 -7.30 -6.68 0.42
CA LEU A 53 -6.92 -6.25 1.75
C LEU A 53 -8.14 -6.19 2.68
N CYS A 54 -8.00 -6.50 3.98
CA CYS A 54 -9.11 -6.40 4.94
C CYS A 54 -9.84 -5.06 4.83
N GLY A 55 -11.16 -5.09 4.70
CA GLY A 55 -12.02 -3.93 4.53
C GLY A 55 -12.17 -3.43 3.10
N PHE A 56 -11.64 -4.19 2.10
CA PHE A 56 -11.77 -3.87 0.68
C PHE A 56 -12.21 -5.10 -0.12
N GLY A 57 -12.83 -4.83 -1.29
CA GLY A 57 -13.29 -5.90 -2.18
C GLY A 57 -14.23 -6.86 -1.46
N GLU A 58 -13.93 -8.15 -1.54
CA GLU A 58 -14.68 -9.22 -0.89
C GLU A 58 -14.20 -9.51 0.55
N SER A 59 -13.09 -8.90 0.98
CA SER A 59 -12.55 -9.08 2.32
C SER A 59 -13.34 -8.28 3.36
N PRO A 60 -13.78 -8.91 4.45
CA PRO A 60 -14.50 -8.21 5.50
C PRO A 60 -13.62 -7.17 6.20
N GLU A 61 -14.27 -6.21 6.83
CA GLU A 61 -13.60 -5.24 7.69
C GLU A 61 -12.93 -5.95 8.88
N PRO A 62 -11.70 -5.57 9.25
CA PRO A 62 -11.03 -6.19 10.38
C PRO A 62 -11.71 -5.80 11.70
N PRO A 63 -11.58 -6.62 12.76
CA PRO A 63 -12.22 -6.36 14.05
C PRO A 63 -11.65 -5.15 14.79
N ALA A 64 -10.47 -4.68 14.38
CA ALA A 64 -9.78 -3.52 14.93
C ALA A 64 -8.94 -2.82 13.84
N PRO A 65 -8.56 -1.53 14.04
CA PRO A 65 -7.67 -0.83 13.12
C PRO A 65 -6.35 -1.59 12.92
N MET A 66 -5.90 -1.71 11.67
CA MET A 66 -4.68 -2.40 11.28
C MET A 66 -3.61 -1.41 10.83
N SER A 67 -2.40 -1.53 11.36
CA SER A 67 -1.21 -0.87 10.80
C SER A 67 -0.70 -1.59 9.55
N PRO A 68 0.18 -0.99 8.73
CA PRO A 68 0.88 -1.72 7.66
C PRO A 68 1.64 -2.95 8.16
N GLY A 69 2.12 -2.90 9.42
CA GLY A 69 2.76 -4.04 10.08
C GLY A 69 1.80 -5.21 10.36
N ASP A 70 0.55 -4.92 10.73
CA ASP A 70 -0.47 -5.95 10.95
C ASP A 70 -0.86 -6.65 9.64
N TYR A 71 -0.93 -5.90 8.52
CA TYR A 71 -1.11 -6.49 7.20
C TYR A 71 0.10 -7.33 6.79
N ALA A 72 1.32 -6.89 7.09
CA ALA A 72 2.53 -7.68 6.81
C ALA A 72 2.52 -9.00 7.58
N ASP A 73 2.09 -9.01 8.86
CA ASP A 73 1.93 -10.27 9.63
C ASP A 73 0.90 -11.19 9.01
N LEU A 74 -0.24 -10.63 8.61
CA LEU A 74 -1.34 -11.40 8.01
C LEU A 74 -0.89 -12.07 6.70
N PHE A 75 -0.17 -11.34 5.82
CA PHE A 75 0.31 -11.91 4.57
C PHE A 75 1.50 -12.86 4.76
N ALA A 76 2.38 -12.62 5.73
CA ALA A 76 3.41 -13.58 6.09
C ALA A 76 2.78 -14.90 6.58
N GLY A 77 1.73 -14.81 7.40
CA GLY A 77 0.96 -15.97 7.84
C GLY A 77 0.25 -16.70 6.70
N LEU A 78 -0.36 -15.97 5.75
CA LEU A 78 -0.96 -16.54 4.54
C LEU A 78 0.07 -17.34 3.74
N LEU A 79 1.21 -16.73 3.41
CA LEU A 79 2.27 -17.37 2.64
C LEU A 79 2.80 -18.62 3.35
N ALA A 80 3.03 -18.55 4.65
CA ALA A 80 3.46 -19.68 5.47
C ALA A 80 2.42 -20.82 5.48
N SER A 81 1.12 -20.49 5.61
CA SER A 81 0.03 -21.46 5.62
C SER A 81 -0.13 -22.22 4.30
N LEU A 82 0.30 -21.61 3.20
CA LEU A 82 0.32 -22.19 1.86
C LEU A 82 1.61 -22.96 1.56
N GLY A 83 2.57 -23.00 2.49
CA GLY A 83 3.87 -23.65 2.29
C GLY A 83 4.74 -22.95 1.26
N VAL A 84 4.54 -21.66 1.02
CA VAL A 84 5.36 -20.87 0.09
C VAL A 84 6.77 -20.74 0.67
N THR A 85 7.78 -21.09 -0.12
CA THR A 85 9.20 -20.98 0.23
C THR A 85 9.92 -19.87 -0.53
N HIS A 86 9.39 -19.48 -1.71
CA HIS A 86 9.88 -18.41 -2.56
C HIS A 86 8.74 -17.53 -3.02
N VAL A 87 8.85 -16.21 -2.84
CA VAL A 87 7.81 -15.26 -3.24
C VAL A 87 8.41 -14.00 -3.85
N SER A 88 7.84 -13.57 -4.96
CA SER A 88 8.02 -12.22 -5.47
C SER A 88 6.83 -11.34 -5.05
N LEU A 89 7.06 -10.06 -4.83
CA LEU A 89 6.07 -9.14 -4.29
C LEU A 89 5.79 -8.01 -5.28
N ILE A 90 4.52 -7.73 -5.53
CA ILE A 90 4.08 -6.54 -6.27
C ILE A 90 3.19 -5.71 -5.34
N GLY A 91 3.50 -4.42 -5.17
CA GLY A 91 2.72 -3.55 -4.29
C GLY A 91 2.41 -2.21 -4.92
N HIS A 92 1.12 -1.92 -5.07
CA HIS A 92 0.65 -0.61 -5.50
C HIS A 92 0.29 0.26 -4.29
N SER A 93 0.76 1.50 -4.28
CA SER A 93 0.36 2.50 -3.29
C SER A 93 0.46 1.96 -1.85
N TYR A 94 -0.67 1.73 -1.17
CA TYR A 94 -0.72 1.13 0.17
C TYR A 94 -0.02 -0.24 0.26
N GLY A 95 -0.14 -1.07 -0.78
CA GLY A 95 0.55 -2.37 -0.86
C GLY A 95 2.06 -2.24 -0.74
N GLY A 96 2.64 -1.15 -1.22
CA GLY A 96 4.06 -0.84 -1.04
C GLY A 96 4.45 -0.68 0.44
N ARG A 97 3.59 -0.05 1.26
CA ARG A 97 3.82 0.05 2.72
C ARG A 97 3.89 -1.32 3.38
N VAL A 98 3.00 -2.22 2.98
CA VAL A 98 2.96 -3.59 3.52
C VAL A 98 4.24 -4.35 3.16
N ILE A 99 4.72 -4.20 1.91
CA ILE A 99 5.98 -4.82 1.45
C ILE A 99 7.16 -4.28 2.26
N LEU A 100 7.28 -2.97 2.45
CA LEU A 100 8.36 -2.39 3.26
C LEU A 100 8.34 -2.93 4.70
N LYS A 101 7.16 -3.14 5.28
CA LYS A 101 7.02 -3.75 6.62
C LYS A 101 7.39 -5.23 6.64
N LEU A 102 7.22 -5.98 5.56
CA LEU A 102 7.71 -7.36 5.47
C LEU A 102 9.24 -7.41 5.61
N PHE A 103 9.97 -6.51 4.96
CA PHE A 103 11.43 -6.43 5.11
C PHE A 103 11.86 -5.99 6.52
N GLU A 104 11.16 -5.06 7.15
CA GLU A 104 11.43 -4.71 8.55
C GLU A 104 11.23 -5.91 9.47
N LYS A 105 10.18 -6.71 9.27
CA LYS A 105 9.92 -7.93 10.02
C LYS A 105 10.97 -9.00 9.75
N GLN A 106 11.34 -9.23 8.49
CA GLN A 106 12.40 -10.16 8.12
C GLN A 106 13.75 -9.81 8.78
N ARG A 107 14.02 -8.51 8.95
CA ARG A 107 15.21 -8.04 9.68
C ARG A 107 15.14 -8.36 11.17
N ALA A 108 13.97 -8.28 11.78
CA ALA A 108 13.76 -8.57 13.20
C ALA A 108 13.69 -10.07 13.49
N GLN A 109 13.06 -10.84 12.61
CA GLN A 109 12.90 -12.28 12.70
C GLN A 109 12.83 -12.90 11.30
N PRO A 110 13.59 -13.95 10.99
CA PRO A 110 13.54 -14.61 9.69
C PRO A 110 12.11 -15.05 9.34
N LEU A 111 11.69 -14.73 8.11
CA LEU A 111 10.43 -15.24 7.56
C LEU A 111 10.64 -16.68 7.06
N PRO A 112 9.59 -17.51 7.01
CA PRO A 112 9.69 -18.90 6.54
C PRO A 112 9.82 -19.02 5.01
N PHE A 113 10.01 -17.92 4.31
CA PHE A 113 10.15 -17.82 2.86
C PHE A 113 11.20 -16.78 2.47
N ALA A 114 11.80 -16.97 1.30
CA ALA A 114 12.65 -15.98 0.65
C ALA A 114 11.80 -14.99 -0.17
N ILE A 115 12.22 -13.72 -0.22
CA ILE A 115 11.65 -12.71 -1.13
C ILE A 115 12.64 -12.57 -2.29
N ASP A 116 12.20 -12.98 -3.49
CA ASP A 116 13.07 -13.08 -4.66
C ASP A 116 13.15 -11.78 -5.46
N ARG A 117 12.00 -11.12 -5.68
CA ARG A 117 11.89 -9.86 -6.44
C ARG A 117 10.81 -8.98 -5.84
N VAL A 118 10.97 -7.68 -6.00
CA VAL A 118 9.96 -6.67 -5.58
C VAL A 118 9.63 -5.73 -6.72
N MET A 119 8.36 -5.52 -6.99
CA MET A 119 7.90 -4.46 -7.88
C MET A 119 7.02 -3.48 -7.10
N LEU A 120 7.47 -2.25 -6.98
CA LEU A 120 6.74 -1.17 -6.31
C LEU A 120 6.13 -0.25 -7.38
N VAL A 121 4.81 -0.22 -7.43
CA VAL A 121 4.04 0.54 -8.42
C VAL A 121 3.38 1.73 -7.72
N ASP A 122 3.79 2.95 -8.07
CA ASP A 122 3.26 4.17 -7.44
C ASP A 122 3.17 4.04 -5.92
N ALA A 123 4.20 3.45 -5.29
CA ALA A 123 4.12 2.90 -3.94
C ALA A 123 4.17 3.98 -2.86
N ALA A 124 3.31 3.88 -1.86
CA ALA A 124 3.41 4.67 -0.65
C ALA A 124 4.43 4.06 0.32
N GLY A 125 4.96 4.87 1.22
CA GLY A 125 5.91 4.44 2.25
C GLY A 125 6.59 5.62 2.92
N LEU A 126 6.89 6.64 2.15
CA LEU A 126 7.54 7.83 2.64
C LEU A 126 6.52 8.84 3.16
N LYS A 127 6.88 9.51 4.23
CA LYS A 127 6.05 10.59 4.78
C LYS A 127 6.34 11.89 4.04
N PRO A 128 5.34 12.54 3.42
CA PRO A 128 5.56 13.79 2.72
C PRO A 128 6.18 14.85 3.63
N LYS A 129 7.24 15.48 3.17
CA LYS A 129 7.79 16.66 3.86
C LYS A 129 6.78 17.80 3.76
N LYS A 130 6.13 18.13 4.88
CA LYS A 130 5.16 19.22 4.91
C LYS A 130 5.87 20.54 4.63
N SER A 131 5.41 21.27 3.61
CA SER A 131 5.85 22.65 3.37
C SER A 131 5.53 23.54 4.57
N LEU A 132 6.21 24.67 4.69
CA LEU A 132 5.93 25.65 5.76
C LEU A 132 4.46 26.08 5.74
N GLY A 133 3.88 26.33 4.56
CA GLY A 133 2.46 26.66 4.42
C GLY A 133 1.52 25.55 4.90
N ALA A 134 1.84 24.29 4.59
CA ALA A 134 1.06 23.14 5.08
C ALA A 134 1.18 22.97 6.61
N ARG A 135 2.35 23.27 7.19
CA ARG A 135 2.54 23.25 8.66
C ARG A 135 1.73 24.35 9.34
N LEU A 136 1.74 25.59 8.80
CA LEU A 136 0.94 26.70 9.29
C LEU A 136 -0.56 26.43 9.16
N SER A 137 -1.01 25.92 8.01
CA SER A 137 -2.41 25.52 7.79
C SER A 137 -2.85 24.44 8.78
N LEU A 138 -1.98 23.47 9.08
CA LEU A 138 -2.28 22.43 10.07
C LEU A 138 -2.33 22.98 11.49
N ALA A 139 -1.42 23.93 11.84
CA ALA A 139 -1.43 24.61 13.13
C ALA A 139 -2.71 25.45 13.32
N ALA A 140 -3.10 26.22 12.31
CA ALA A 140 -4.36 26.98 12.29
C ALA A 140 -5.58 26.06 12.43
N TYR A 141 -5.57 24.92 11.73
CA TYR A 141 -6.63 23.90 11.87
C TYR A 141 -6.70 23.36 13.30
N LYS A 142 -5.58 22.98 13.91
CA LYS A 142 -5.55 22.45 15.29
C LYS A 142 -6.05 23.50 16.28
N ALA A 143 -5.64 24.76 16.13
CA ALA A 143 -6.10 25.86 16.97
C ALA A 143 -7.62 26.10 16.82
N GLY A 144 -8.12 26.21 15.60
CA GLY A 144 -9.54 26.37 15.33
C GLY A 144 -10.38 25.19 15.85
N ARG A 145 -9.89 23.95 15.68
CA ARG A 145 -10.55 22.77 16.25
C ARG A 145 -10.62 22.83 17.78
N ARG A 146 -9.54 23.28 18.45
CA ARG A 146 -9.51 23.43 19.91
C ARG A 146 -10.56 24.42 20.40
N VAL A 147 -10.73 25.55 19.69
CA VAL A 147 -11.76 26.54 19.99
C VAL A 147 -13.17 25.96 19.76
N LEU A 148 -13.43 25.35 18.58
CA LEU A 148 -14.72 24.76 18.25
C LEU A 148 -15.10 23.56 19.13
N SER A 149 -14.13 22.90 19.78
CA SER A 149 -14.39 21.79 20.70
C SER A 149 -14.80 22.23 22.10
N THR A 150 -14.80 23.54 22.41
CA THR A 150 -15.27 24.05 23.70
C THR A 150 -16.80 23.97 23.80
N ALA A 151 -17.32 23.68 25.00
CA ALA A 151 -18.74 23.49 25.22
C ALA A 151 -19.64 24.64 24.74
N PRO A 152 -19.28 25.94 24.92
CA PRO A 152 -20.08 27.05 24.40
C PRO A 152 -20.11 27.08 22.87
N MET A 153 -18.99 26.76 22.19
CA MET A 153 -18.93 26.76 20.74
C MET A 153 -19.69 25.57 20.13
N GLN A 154 -19.69 24.42 20.78
CA GLN A 154 -20.51 23.27 20.34
C GLN A 154 -22.02 23.53 20.47
N LYS A 155 -22.43 24.29 21.47
CA LYS A 155 -23.84 24.74 21.59
C LYS A 155 -24.21 25.75 20.52
N LEU A 156 -23.29 26.65 20.16
CA LEU A 156 -23.56 27.74 19.19
C LEU A 156 -23.50 27.22 17.72
N PHE A 157 -22.62 26.25 17.45
CA PHE A 157 -22.38 25.70 16.12
C PHE A 157 -22.36 24.17 16.17
N PRO A 158 -23.52 23.50 16.39
CA PRO A 158 -23.60 22.05 16.42
C PRO A 158 -23.19 21.47 15.05
N GLY A 159 -22.28 20.49 15.05
CA GLY A 159 -21.79 19.84 13.82
C GLY A 159 -20.70 20.58 13.03
N ALA A 160 -20.27 21.78 13.44
CA ALA A 160 -19.24 22.54 12.73
C ALA A 160 -17.90 21.80 12.65
N ILE A 161 -17.54 21.05 13.69
CA ILE A 161 -16.30 20.25 13.72
C ILE A 161 -16.38 19.13 12.66
N ASP A 162 -17.50 18.45 12.56
CA ASP A 162 -17.67 17.32 11.63
C ASP A 162 -17.74 17.82 10.18
N ALA A 163 -18.44 18.93 9.94
CA ALA A 163 -18.43 19.59 8.65
C ALA A 163 -17.03 20.03 8.22
N TRP A 164 -16.25 20.55 9.16
CA TRP A 164 -14.87 20.98 8.89
C TRP A 164 -13.91 19.80 8.65
N ARG A 165 -14.08 18.69 9.39
CA ARG A 165 -13.36 17.43 9.14
C ARG A 165 -13.68 16.86 7.76
N LYS A 166 -14.98 16.81 7.41
CA LYS A 166 -15.46 16.30 6.11
C LYS A 166 -14.87 17.08 4.94
N LYS A 167 -14.78 18.41 5.06
CA LYS A 167 -14.22 19.29 4.03
C LYS A 167 -12.72 19.08 3.81
N ARG A 168 -11.97 18.55 4.80
CA ARG A 168 -10.51 18.33 4.73
C ARG A 168 -10.11 16.89 4.47
N GLY A 169 -10.99 15.93 4.68
CA GLY A 169 -10.74 14.52 4.40
C GLY A 169 -10.77 14.26 2.89
N SER A 170 -9.94 13.33 2.41
CA SER A 170 -10.08 12.78 1.06
C SER A 170 -11.43 12.08 0.91
N ALA A 171 -11.87 11.85 -0.34
CA ALA A 171 -13.10 11.10 -0.60
C ALA A 171 -13.05 9.72 0.08
N ASP A 172 -11.93 9.01 -0.05
CA ASP A 172 -11.71 7.69 0.55
C ASP A 172 -11.78 7.71 2.09
N TYR A 173 -11.20 8.76 2.71
CA TYR A 173 -11.30 8.92 4.16
C TYR A 173 -12.74 9.18 4.61
N ASN A 174 -13.47 9.99 3.86
CA ASN A 174 -14.84 10.37 4.25
C ASN A 174 -15.84 9.23 4.09
N SER A 175 -15.66 8.33 3.12
CA SER A 175 -16.50 7.16 2.87
C SER A 175 -16.17 5.96 3.75
N ALA A 176 -14.96 5.91 4.33
CA ALA A 176 -14.51 4.78 5.15
C ALA A 176 -15.24 4.71 6.50
N SER A 177 -15.36 3.49 7.04
CA SER A 177 -15.83 3.24 8.40
C SER A 177 -14.88 3.83 9.46
N GLU A 178 -15.29 3.88 10.70
CA GLU A 178 -14.44 4.38 11.79
C GLU A 178 -13.18 3.50 12.01
N ILE A 179 -13.28 2.19 11.79
CA ILE A 179 -12.14 1.26 11.87
C ILE A 179 -11.17 1.56 10.72
N MET A 180 -11.68 1.65 9.50
CA MET A 180 -10.86 1.91 8.32
C MET A 180 -10.27 3.33 8.32
N LYS A 181 -10.96 4.34 8.84
CA LYS A 181 -10.38 5.67 9.08
C LYS A 181 -9.16 5.62 10.00
N LYS A 182 -9.26 4.87 11.10
CA LYS A 182 -8.14 4.68 12.04
C LYS A 182 -7.00 3.90 11.39
N THR A 183 -7.30 2.87 10.61
CA THR A 183 -6.33 2.10 9.79
C THR A 183 -5.56 3.03 8.85
N LEU A 184 -6.26 3.89 8.09
CA LEU A 184 -5.61 4.86 7.21
C LEU A 184 -4.73 5.85 7.99
N ILE A 185 -5.21 6.33 9.15
CA ILE A 185 -4.43 7.25 10.00
C ILE A 185 -3.14 6.60 10.50
N LEU A 186 -3.16 5.33 10.88
CA LEU A 186 -1.95 4.57 11.25
C LEU A 186 -0.96 4.57 10.08
N ALA A 187 -1.42 4.21 8.89
CA ALA A 187 -0.58 4.12 7.71
C ALA A 187 0.05 5.46 7.30
N VAL A 188 -0.76 6.53 7.16
CA VAL A 188 -0.25 7.83 6.68
C VAL A 188 0.65 8.56 7.69
N ASN A 189 0.58 8.19 8.95
CA ASN A 189 1.45 8.75 10.00
C ASN A 189 2.77 8.00 10.17
N GLU A 190 2.90 6.80 9.64
CA GLU A 190 4.12 6.02 9.67
C GLU A 190 5.06 6.42 8.53
N ASP A 191 6.32 6.75 8.85
CA ASP A 191 7.38 6.99 7.87
C ASP A 191 8.24 5.73 7.77
N LEU A 192 8.22 5.09 6.61
CA LEU A 192 8.93 3.85 6.37
C LEU A 192 10.27 4.05 5.63
N ALA A 193 10.80 5.27 5.60
CA ALA A 193 12.08 5.55 4.98
C ALA A 193 13.21 4.66 5.54
N HIS A 194 13.16 4.34 6.83
CA HIS A 194 14.14 3.46 7.48
C HIS A 194 14.11 2.02 6.98
N CYS A 195 13.02 1.60 6.30
CA CYS A 195 12.91 0.28 5.70
C CYS A 195 13.61 0.18 4.33
N LEU A 196 13.87 1.29 3.64
CA LEU A 196 14.42 1.25 2.28
C LEU A 196 15.77 0.51 2.20
N PRO A 197 16.74 0.75 3.11
CA PRO A 197 18.01 0.00 3.09
C PRO A 197 17.86 -1.49 3.45
N LEU A 198 16.69 -1.90 3.97
CA LEU A 198 16.41 -3.28 4.34
C LEU A 198 15.87 -4.11 3.17
N VAL A 199 15.46 -3.47 2.09
CA VAL A 199 14.96 -4.13 0.88
C VAL A 199 16.14 -4.72 0.13
N THR A 200 16.43 -5.98 0.39
CA THR A 200 17.62 -6.70 -0.15
C THR A 200 17.36 -7.45 -1.45
N ALA A 201 16.09 -7.59 -1.85
CA ALA A 201 15.73 -8.22 -3.10
C ALA A 201 15.85 -7.23 -4.28
N PRO A 202 16.20 -7.69 -5.50
CA PRO A 202 16.10 -6.88 -6.70
C PRO A 202 14.75 -6.18 -6.80
N THR A 203 14.75 -4.86 -6.96
CA THR A 203 13.55 -4.03 -6.87
C THR A 203 13.34 -3.20 -8.13
N LEU A 204 12.16 -3.27 -8.70
CA LEU A 204 11.72 -2.42 -9.80
C LEU A 204 10.68 -1.42 -9.28
N LEU A 205 10.95 -0.14 -9.51
CA LEU A 205 10.01 0.95 -9.26
C LEU A 205 9.34 1.31 -10.59
N PHE A 206 8.01 1.28 -10.64
CA PHE A 206 7.23 1.69 -11.81
C PHE A 206 6.33 2.85 -11.40
N TRP A 207 6.45 4.00 -12.05
CA TRP A 207 5.90 5.23 -11.49
C TRP A 207 5.36 6.21 -12.53
N GLY A 208 4.20 6.82 -12.22
CA GLY A 208 3.65 7.92 -13.00
C GLY A 208 4.42 9.23 -12.81
N GLU A 209 4.74 9.91 -13.91
CA GLU A 209 5.44 11.21 -13.86
C GLU A 209 4.65 12.27 -13.11
N ARG A 210 3.30 12.21 -13.21
CA ARG A 210 2.36 13.18 -12.63
C ARG A 210 1.60 12.61 -11.43
N ASP A 211 2.16 11.61 -10.76
CA ASP A 211 1.56 11.09 -9.54
C ASP A 211 1.58 12.16 -8.45
N ASP A 212 0.41 12.60 -8.03
CA ASP A 212 0.19 13.61 -6.99
C ASP A 212 -0.07 12.99 -5.60
N ALA A 213 -0.38 11.70 -5.53
CA ALA A 213 -0.58 10.95 -4.29
C ALA A 213 0.76 10.47 -3.69
N THR A 214 1.62 9.89 -4.53
CA THR A 214 2.99 9.48 -4.20
C THR A 214 3.95 10.11 -5.22
N PRO A 215 4.44 11.33 -4.96
CA PRO A 215 5.18 12.10 -5.96
C PRO A 215 6.43 11.39 -6.50
N LEU A 216 6.75 11.56 -7.77
CA LEU A 216 7.94 10.97 -8.42
C LEU A 216 9.25 11.21 -7.64
N ALA A 217 9.30 12.28 -6.83
CA ALA A 217 10.43 12.53 -5.95
C ALA A 217 10.62 11.43 -4.88
N ASP A 218 9.53 10.77 -4.46
CA ASP A 218 9.58 9.63 -3.54
C ASP A 218 10.14 8.40 -4.24
N ALA A 219 9.75 8.12 -5.49
CA ALA A 219 10.34 7.06 -6.29
C ALA A 219 11.85 7.23 -6.48
N LYS A 220 12.29 8.45 -6.85
CA LYS A 220 13.71 8.78 -6.99
C LYS A 220 14.48 8.66 -5.67
N ARG A 221 13.81 8.85 -4.55
CA ARG A 221 14.40 8.60 -3.22
C ARG A 221 14.50 7.11 -2.93
N MET A 222 13.45 6.32 -3.22
CA MET A 222 13.44 4.87 -3.07
C MET A 222 14.54 4.24 -3.92
N GLU A 223 14.70 4.66 -5.19
CA GLU A 223 15.75 4.19 -6.10
C GLU A 223 17.17 4.41 -5.52
N ARG A 224 17.41 5.54 -4.86
CA ARG A 224 18.72 5.83 -4.26
C ARG A 224 18.98 5.10 -2.94
N GLU A 225 17.93 4.81 -2.17
CA GLU A 225 18.05 4.30 -0.79
C GLU A 225 17.82 2.79 -0.71
N ILE A 226 17.21 2.14 -1.72
CA ILE A 226 17.12 0.69 -1.86
C ILE A 226 18.40 0.20 -2.54
N PRO A 227 19.10 -0.80 -1.99
CA PRO A 227 20.43 -1.24 -2.49
C PRO A 227 20.48 -1.69 -3.93
N ASP A 228 19.43 -2.37 -4.41
CA ASP A 228 19.33 -2.89 -5.79
C ASP A 228 17.98 -2.50 -6.36
N ALA A 229 17.86 -1.26 -6.86
CA ALA A 229 16.63 -0.72 -7.41
C ALA A 229 16.83 -0.02 -8.75
N GLY A 230 15.88 -0.21 -9.67
CA GLY A 230 15.77 0.53 -10.92
C GLY A 230 14.40 1.20 -11.04
N LEU A 231 14.35 2.39 -11.65
CA LEU A 231 13.13 3.18 -11.82
C LEU A 231 12.72 3.27 -13.29
N VAL A 232 11.47 2.91 -13.57
CA VAL A 232 10.77 3.18 -14.83
C VAL A 232 9.72 4.24 -14.59
N VAL A 233 9.80 5.34 -15.34
CA VAL A 233 8.83 6.45 -15.27
C VAL A 233 7.91 6.39 -16.47
N VAL A 234 6.59 6.46 -16.23
CA VAL A 234 5.56 6.56 -17.24
C VAL A 234 5.32 8.03 -17.57
N PRO A 235 5.68 8.53 -18.77
CA PRO A 235 5.49 9.92 -19.12
C PRO A 235 4.02 10.33 -19.04
N GLY A 236 3.74 11.41 -18.29
CA GLY A 236 2.37 11.88 -18.06
C GLY A 236 1.48 10.98 -17.21
N GLY A 237 1.99 9.83 -16.73
CA GLY A 237 1.24 8.86 -15.94
C GLY A 237 0.82 9.40 -14.57
N SER A 238 -0.33 8.93 -14.09
CA SER A 238 -0.95 9.27 -12.80
C SER A 238 -0.55 8.29 -11.70
N HIS A 239 -1.28 8.31 -10.57
CA HIS A 239 -1.17 7.33 -9.48
C HIS A 239 -1.58 5.89 -9.87
N PHE A 240 -2.08 5.70 -11.08
CA PHE A 240 -2.41 4.40 -11.65
C PHE A 240 -1.60 4.16 -12.93
N SER A 241 -0.28 4.37 -12.84
CA SER A 241 0.65 4.31 -13.97
C SER A 241 0.57 3.01 -14.76
N PHE A 242 0.30 1.88 -14.08
CA PHE A 242 0.09 0.57 -14.70
C PHE A 242 -1.17 0.51 -15.58
N ALA A 243 -2.16 1.36 -15.32
CA ALA A 243 -3.38 1.48 -16.11
C ALA A 243 -3.28 2.59 -17.17
N ASP A 244 -2.44 3.60 -16.96
CA ASP A 244 -2.21 4.69 -17.92
C ASP A 244 -1.43 4.21 -19.14
N ASP A 245 -0.41 3.35 -18.96
CA ASP A 245 0.30 2.67 -20.04
C ASP A 245 0.41 1.16 -19.78
N PRO A 246 -0.68 0.41 -20.03
CA PRO A 246 -0.70 -1.02 -19.76
C PRO A 246 0.24 -1.82 -20.70
N ALA A 247 0.60 -1.27 -21.87
CA ALA A 247 1.52 -1.92 -22.77
C ALA A 247 2.97 -1.81 -22.27
N LEU A 248 3.36 -0.64 -21.79
CA LEU A 248 4.67 -0.46 -21.14
C LEU A 248 4.75 -1.31 -19.86
N PHE A 249 3.70 -1.29 -19.03
CA PHE A 249 3.65 -2.07 -17.81
C PHE A 249 3.85 -3.56 -18.07
N SER A 250 3.11 -4.14 -19.05
CA SER A 250 3.22 -5.56 -19.42
C SER A 250 4.62 -5.92 -19.94
N ARG A 251 5.24 -5.07 -20.77
CA ARG A 251 6.63 -5.29 -21.25
C ARG A 251 7.65 -5.27 -20.10
N VAL A 252 7.52 -4.30 -19.20
CA VAL A 252 8.41 -4.15 -18.03
C VAL A 252 8.21 -5.30 -17.06
N LEU A 253 6.96 -5.68 -16.80
CA LEU A 253 6.61 -6.85 -16.00
C LEU A 253 7.24 -8.12 -16.59
N GLY A 254 7.05 -8.35 -17.90
CA GLY A 254 7.57 -9.53 -18.61
C GLY A 254 9.10 -9.62 -18.53
N ALA A 255 9.80 -8.51 -18.73
CA ALA A 255 11.25 -8.46 -18.60
C ALA A 255 11.73 -8.72 -17.16
N PHE A 256 11.07 -8.12 -16.17
CA PHE A 256 11.47 -8.22 -14.76
C PHE A 256 11.16 -9.60 -14.15
N PHE A 257 10.06 -10.24 -14.56
CA PHE A 257 9.66 -11.58 -14.11
C PHE A 257 10.08 -12.70 -15.08
N GLU A 258 10.74 -12.35 -16.19
CA GLU A 258 11.25 -13.33 -17.19
C GLU A 258 10.09 -14.20 -17.77
N LEU A 259 8.99 -13.54 -18.17
CA LEU A 259 7.82 -14.21 -18.76
C LEU A 259 8.01 -14.55 -20.25
#